data_01601661d7c671bc1ac5568cd57d8019
#
_entry.id   01601661d7c671bc1ac5568cd57d8019
#
_cell.length_a   1.000
_cell.length_b   1.000
_cell.length_c   1.000
_cell.angle_alpha   90.00
_cell.angle_beta   90.00
_cell.angle_gamma   90.00
#
_symmetry.space_group_name_H-M   'P 1'
#
loop_
_entity.id
_entity.type
_entity.pdbx_description
1 polymer ?
#
loop_
_entity_poly.entity_id
_entity_poly.type
_entity_poly.pdbx_seq_one_letter_code
_entity_poly.pdbx_strand_id
1 'polypeptide(L)'
;GVTVASALEADLLIEAEERRYTVFVRETAPSEALCRYLLAEYDYHNAEAIVRSKYLKTDCAPMLGADGFYRADKMRDNIYADKYDLFPAPLSAACRESDALFLSGQANGQNIAILFRRALYADRAALSKKEN
;
A
#
# COMPACT_ATOMS: atom_id res chain seq x y z
N GLY A 1 32.39 2.90 11.09
CA GLY A 1 31.19 3.32 10.40
C GLY A 1 30.50 2.18 9.67
N VAL A 2 29.30 2.44 9.21
CA VAL A 2 28.51 1.44 8.47
C VAL A 2 28.98 1.44 7.01
N THR A 3 29.33 0.27 6.50
CA THR A 3 29.67 0.10 5.09
C THR A 3 28.39 -0.04 4.25
N VAL A 4 28.51 0.13 2.91
CA VAL A 4 27.38 -0.10 2.00
C VAL A 4 26.89 -1.54 2.13
N ALA A 5 27.81 -2.52 2.21
CA ALA A 5 27.44 -3.93 2.36
C ALA A 5 26.66 -4.18 3.66
N SER A 6 27.09 -3.57 4.78
CA SER A 6 26.39 -3.70 6.07
C SER A 6 25.00 -3.06 6.02
N ALA A 7 24.86 -1.92 5.33
CA ALA A 7 23.58 -1.27 5.15
C ALA A 7 22.62 -2.12 4.33
N LEU A 8 23.10 -2.75 3.25
CA LEU A 8 22.30 -3.67 2.43
C LEU A 8 21.88 -4.90 3.22
N GLU A 9 22.77 -5.48 4.04
CA GLU A 9 22.42 -6.60 4.89
C GLU A 9 21.34 -6.24 5.90
N ALA A 10 21.43 -5.04 6.51
CA ALA A 10 20.42 -4.56 7.45
C ALA A 10 19.07 -4.41 6.77
N ASP A 11 19.03 -3.84 5.56
CA ASP A 11 17.79 -3.69 4.80
C ASP A 11 17.17 -5.04 4.47
N LEU A 12 17.96 -6.02 4.06
CA LEU A 12 17.47 -7.38 3.78
C LEU A 12 16.89 -8.04 5.03
N LEU A 13 17.48 -7.83 6.19
CA LEU A 13 16.97 -8.36 7.46
C LEU A 13 15.64 -7.70 7.82
N ILE A 14 15.50 -6.39 7.63
CA ILE A 14 14.26 -5.66 7.88
C ILE A 14 13.16 -6.18 6.97
N GLU A 15 13.44 -6.34 5.67
CA GLU A 15 12.47 -6.89 4.72
C GLU A 15 12.01 -8.30 5.11
N ALA A 16 12.94 -9.14 5.55
CA ALA A 16 12.62 -10.50 5.99
C ALA A 16 11.71 -10.48 7.23
N GLU A 17 11.96 -9.59 8.18
CA GLU A 17 11.12 -9.42 9.38
C GLU A 17 9.71 -8.92 9.00
N GLU A 18 9.60 -7.98 8.09
CA GLU A 18 8.31 -7.48 7.62
C GLU A 18 7.50 -8.59 6.96
N ARG A 19 8.13 -9.41 6.13
CA ARG A 19 7.44 -10.55 5.51
C ARG A 19 6.97 -11.56 6.54
N ARG A 20 7.79 -11.87 7.53
CA ARG A 20 7.40 -12.78 8.61
C ARG A 20 6.20 -12.25 9.37
N TYR A 21 6.20 -10.95 9.68
CA TYR A 21 5.09 -10.29 10.35
C TYR A 21 3.80 -10.37 9.53
N THR A 22 3.86 -9.98 8.24
CA THR A 22 2.67 -9.95 7.39
C THR A 22 2.10 -11.35 7.16
N VAL A 23 2.95 -12.34 6.95
CA VAL A 23 2.52 -13.75 6.83
C VAL A 23 1.86 -14.22 8.12
N PHE A 24 2.49 -13.95 9.26
CA PHE A 24 1.93 -14.30 10.56
C PHE A 24 0.54 -13.70 10.76
N VAL A 25 0.37 -12.42 10.46
CA VAL A 25 -0.93 -11.74 10.60
C VAL A 25 -1.97 -12.37 9.67
N ARG A 26 -1.62 -12.60 8.39
CA ARG A 26 -2.57 -13.21 7.44
C ARG A 26 -3.01 -14.59 7.88
N GLU A 27 -2.12 -15.37 8.49
CA GLU A 27 -2.41 -16.75 8.91
C GLU A 27 -3.17 -16.82 10.22
N THR A 28 -3.00 -15.83 11.11
CA THR A 28 -3.49 -15.93 12.48
C THR A 28 -4.55 -14.90 12.86
N ALA A 29 -4.77 -13.85 12.08
CA ALA A 29 -5.76 -12.85 12.43
C ALA A 29 -7.16 -13.48 12.49
N PRO A 30 -7.92 -13.23 13.56
CA PRO A 30 -9.23 -13.89 13.76
C PRO A 30 -10.33 -13.37 12.83
N SER A 31 -10.13 -12.24 12.17
CA SER A 31 -11.10 -11.67 11.23
C SER A 31 -10.41 -10.99 10.07
N GLU A 32 -11.12 -10.87 8.96
CA GLU A 32 -10.65 -10.11 7.81
C GLU A 32 -10.45 -8.63 8.16
N ALA A 33 -11.38 -8.05 8.93
CA ALA A 33 -11.28 -6.65 9.33
C ALA A 33 -10.03 -6.38 10.17
N LEU A 34 -9.71 -7.25 11.10
CA LEU A 34 -8.49 -7.10 11.91
C LEU A 34 -7.24 -7.30 11.06
N CYS A 35 -7.25 -8.29 10.17
CA CYS A 35 -6.15 -8.53 9.24
C CYS A 35 -5.89 -7.28 8.38
N ARG A 36 -6.93 -6.71 7.79
CA ARG A 36 -6.83 -5.50 6.99
C ARG A 36 -6.35 -4.31 7.82
N TYR A 37 -6.82 -4.18 9.06
CA TYR A 37 -6.38 -3.11 9.97
C TYR A 37 -4.87 -3.18 10.23
N LEU A 38 -4.39 -4.37 10.61
CA LEU A 38 -2.98 -4.56 10.97
C LEU A 38 -2.05 -4.42 9.76
N LEU A 39 -2.52 -4.78 8.57
CA LEU A 39 -1.70 -4.76 7.36
C LEU A 39 -1.97 -3.54 6.46
N ALA A 40 -2.79 -2.61 6.90
CA ALA A 40 -3.21 -1.48 6.07
C ALA A 40 -2.04 -0.61 5.58
N GLU A 41 -1.01 -0.40 6.40
CA GLU A 41 0.15 0.39 5.97
C GLU A 41 0.84 -0.22 4.77
N TYR A 42 0.93 -1.55 4.71
CA TYR A 42 1.52 -2.25 3.56
C TYR A 42 0.66 -2.08 2.31
N ASP A 43 -0.66 -2.24 2.45
CA ASP A 43 -1.57 -2.10 1.32
C ASP A 43 -1.57 -0.69 0.74
N TYR A 44 -1.62 0.33 1.61
CA TYR A 44 -1.64 1.73 1.17
C TYR A 44 -0.29 2.18 0.62
N HIS A 45 0.82 1.71 1.19
CA HIS A 45 2.14 1.96 0.63
C HIS A 45 2.27 1.37 -0.78
N ASN A 46 1.87 0.12 -0.95
CA ASN A 46 1.96 -0.54 -2.26
C ASN A 46 1.04 0.12 -3.28
N ALA A 47 -0.18 0.49 -2.88
CA ALA A 47 -1.11 1.16 -3.78
C ALA A 47 -0.56 2.51 -4.25
N GLU A 48 -0.01 3.31 -3.35
CA GLU A 48 0.60 4.59 -3.70
C GLU A 48 1.76 4.40 -4.69
N ALA A 49 2.65 3.46 -4.42
CA ALA A 49 3.78 3.16 -5.30
C ALA A 49 3.30 2.73 -6.69
N ILE A 50 2.26 1.90 -6.75
CA ILE A 50 1.70 1.42 -8.02
C ILE A 50 1.06 2.56 -8.81
N VAL A 51 0.26 3.40 -8.17
CA VAL A 51 -0.37 4.55 -8.84
C VAL A 51 0.68 5.48 -9.41
N ARG A 52 1.72 5.80 -8.63
CA ARG A 52 2.81 6.65 -9.11
C ARG A 52 3.50 6.04 -10.33
N SER A 53 3.82 4.74 -10.27
CA SER A 53 4.50 4.06 -11.38
C SER A 53 3.66 4.03 -12.64
N LYS A 54 2.35 3.91 -12.51
CA LYS A 54 1.41 3.92 -13.63
C LYS A 54 1.53 5.20 -14.46
N TYR A 55 1.60 6.36 -13.81
CA TYR A 55 1.66 7.65 -14.49
C TYR A 55 3.09 8.06 -14.85
N LEU A 56 4.07 7.74 -14.03
CA LEU A 56 5.47 8.03 -14.31
C LEU A 56 6.10 7.03 -15.26
N LYS A 57 5.38 5.94 -15.59
CA LYS A 57 5.82 4.88 -16.50
C LYS A 57 7.15 4.25 -16.05
N THR A 58 7.25 4.03 -14.75
CA THR A 58 8.40 3.38 -14.13
C THR A 58 8.00 1.99 -13.64
N ASP A 59 8.98 1.13 -13.37
CA ASP A 59 8.73 -0.16 -12.75
C ASP A 59 8.45 0.04 -11.27
N CYS A 60 7.28 -0.42 -10.79
CA CYS A 60 6.93 -0.30 -9.38
C CYS A 60 7.62 -1.33 -8.49
N ALA A 61 8.13 -2.43 -9.05
CA ALA A 61 8.66 -3.55 -8.25
C ALA A 61 9.69 -3.13 -7.19
N PRO A 62 10.69 -2.26 -7.50
CA PRO A 62 11.64 -1.84 -6.48
C PRO A 62 11.02 -1.01 -5.35
N MET A 63 9.85 -0.43 -5.57
CA MET A 63 9.17 0.45 -4.60
C MET A 63 8.16 -0.30 -3.74
N LEU A 64 7.85 -1.54 -4.07
CA LEU A 64 6.87 -2.33 -3.32
C LEU A 64 7.47 -2.85 -2.02
N GLY A 65 6.68 -2.79 -0.95
CA GLY A 65 6.99 -3.47 0.30
C GLY A 65 6.46 -4.90 0.29
N ALA A 66 6.41 -5.50 1.46
CA ALA A 66 5.78 -6.81 1.63
C ALA A 66 4.30 -6.75 1.21
N ASP A 67 3.74 -7.88 0.80
CA ASP A 67 2.30 -7.99 0.59
C ASP A 67 1.57 -7.70 1.90
N GLY A 68 0.53 -6.88 1.83
CA GLY A 68 -0.36 -6.67 2.97
C GLY A 68 -1.48 -7.71 2.99
N PHE A 69 -2.70 -7.25 3.18
CA PHE A 69 -3.88 -8.10 2.98
C PHE A 69 -4.01 -8.48 1.50
N TYR A 70 -3.71 -7.53 0.62
CA TYR A 70 -3.72 -7.75 -0.83
C TYR A 70 -2.33 -8.13 -1.32
N ARG A 71 -2.26 -9.06 -2.26
CA ARG A 71 -1.02 -9.35 -2.97
C ARG A 71 -0.67 -8.16 -3.87
N ALA A 72 0.57 -7.69 -3.78
CA ALA A 72 1.01 -6.51 -4.53
C ALA A 72 0.92 -6.70 -6.05
N ASP A 73 1.21 -7.91 -6.55
CA ASP A 73 1.13 -8.21 -7.98
C ASP A 73 -0.32 -8.11 -8.50
N LYS A 74 -1.29 -8.60 -7.72
CA LYS A 74 -2.71 -8.51 -8.07
C LYS A 74 -3.23 -7.09 -7.95
N MET A 75 -2.80 -6.38 -6.92
CA MET A 75 -3.13 -4.97 -6.74
C MET A 75 -2.64 -4.15 -7.95
N ARG A 76 -1.41 -4.40 -8.39
CA ARG A 76 -0.87 -3.74 -9.59
C ARG A 76 -1.75 -3.99 -10.81
N ASP A 77 -2.12 -5.24 -11.07
CA ASP A 77 -2.95 -5.57 -12.21
C ASP A 77 -4.29 -4.82 -12.17
N ASN A 78 -4.90 -4.75 -11.00
CA ASN A 78 -6.18 -4.08 -10.80
C ASN A 78 -6.07 -2.55 -10.93
N ILE A 79 -5.04 -1.96 -10.37
CA ILE A 79 -4.81 -0.50 -10.45
C ILE A 79 -4.50 -0.09 -11.90
N TYR A 80 -3.67 -0.86 -12.60
CA TYR A 80 -3.32 -0.57 -13.98
C TYR A 80 -4.53 -0.72 -14.92
N ALA A 81 -5.50 -1.55 -14.54
CA ALA A 81 -6.74 -1.76 -15.30
C ALA A 81 -7.89 -0.86 -14.83
N ASP A 82 -7.64 0.07 -13.92
CA ASP A 82 -8.66 0.97 -13.33
C ASP A 82 -9.79 0.23 -12.62
N LYS A 83 -9.51 -0.96 -12.08
CA LYS A 83 -10.49 -1.79 -11.38
C LYS A 83 -10.49 -1.47 -9.88
N TYR A 84 -10.88 -0.25 -9.53
CA TYR A 84 -10.82 0.24 -8.15
C TYR A 84 -11.97 -0.27 -7.28
N ASP A 85 -13.06 -0.73 -7.87
CA ASP A 85 -14.21 -1.27 -7.13
C ASP A 85 -13.89 -2.54 -6.35
N LEU A 86 -12.75 -3.16 -6.66
CA LEU A 86 -12.27 -4.35 -5.93
C LEU A 86 -11.64 -4.01 -4.56
N PHE A 87 -11.43 -2.72 -4.29
CA PHE A 87 -10.80 -2.25 -3.06
C PHE A 87 -11.83 -1.65 -2.10
N PRO A 88 -11.46 -1.50 -0.81
CA PRO A 88 -12.30 -0.75 0.13
C PRO A 88 -12.51 0.68 -0.35
N ALA A 89 -13.63 1.27 0.04
CA ALA A 89 -14.01 2.61 -0.42
C ALA A 89 -12.92 3.67 -0.22
N PRO A 90 -12.22 3.75 0.94
CA PRO A 90 -11.15 4.74 1.10
C PRO A 90 -10.00 4.56 0.12
N LEU A 91 -9.58 3.31 -0.13
CA LEU A 91 -8.49 3.04 -1.07
C LEU A 91 -8.92 3.34 -2.51
N SER A 92 -10.13 2.93 -2.87
CA SER A 92 -10.72 3.22 -4.18
C SER A 92 -10.77 4.73 -4.43
N ALA A 93 -11.24 5.50 -3.44
CA ALA A 93 -11.31 6.95 -3.54
C ALA A 93 -9.91 7.58 -3.72
N ALA A 94 -8.92 7.12 -2.97
CA ALA A 94 -7.55 7.61 -3.10
C ALA A 94 -6.99 7.36 -4.49
N CYS A 95 -7.24 6.18 -5.06
CA CYS A 95 -6.82 5.87 -6.44
C CYS A 95 -7.49 6.79 -7.45
N ARG A 96 -8.81 7.00 -7.33
CA ARG A 96 -9.55 7.87 -8.26
C ARG A 96 -9.11 9.33 -8.15
N GLU A 97 -8.92 9.83 -6.94
CA GLU A 97 -8.47 11.21 -6.72
C GLU A 97 -7.04 11.41 -7.23
N SER A 98 -6.18 10.42 -7.04
CA SER A 98 -4.83 10.45 -7.59
C SER A 98 -4.84 10.49 -9.11
N ASP A 99 -5.68 9.67 -9.75
CA ASP A 99 -5.84 9.70 -11.20
C ASP A 99 -6.23 11.10 -11.68
N ALA A 100 -7.19 11.73 -11.01
CA ALA A 100 -7.63 13.08 -11.35
C ALA A 100 -6.50 14.10 -11.26
N LEU A 101 -5.67 14.02 -10.21
CA LEU A 101 -4.52 14.92 -10.05
C LEU A 101 -3.47 14.70 -11.14
N PHE A 102 -3.15 13.45 -11.46
CA PHE A 102 -2.19 13.16 -12.53
C PHE A 102 -2.70 13.61 -13.89
N LEU A 103 -3.96 13.34 -14.20
CA LEU A 103 -4.54 13.69 -15.50
C LEU A 103 -4.72 15.19 -15.68
N SER A 104 -4.88 15.96 -14.59
CA SER A 104 -4.97 17.42 -14.65
C SER A 104 -3.62 18.12 -14.56
N GLY A 105 -2.52 17.36 -14.40
CA GLY A 105 -1.19 17.94 -14.25
C GLY A 105 -0.92 18.53 -12.88
N GLN A 106 -1.77 18.27 -11.90
CA GLN A 106 -1.66 18.84 -10.55
C GLN A 106 -1.01 17.91 -9.54
N ALA A 107 -0.69 16.67 -9.93
CA ALA A 107 -0.09 15.69 -9.02
C ALA A 107 1.35 16.08 -8.68
N ASN A 108 1.71 15.95 -7.41
CA ASN A 108 3.08 16.02 -6.92
C ASN A 108 3.26 14.98 -5.82
N GLY A 109 4.53 14.76 -5.41
CA GLY A 109 4.83 13.77 -4.39
C GLY A 109 4.07 13.99 -3.10
N GLN A 110 3.91 15.24 -2.70
CA GLN A 110 3.30 15.59 -1.42
C GLN A 110 1.78 15.37 -1.43
N ASN A 111 1.07 15.86 -2.46
CA ASN A 111 -0.39 15.73 -2.46
C ASN A 111 -0.85 14.30 -2.65
N ILE A 112 -0.13 13.50 -3.43
CA ILE A 112 -0.41 12.06 -3.56
C ILE A 112 -0.19 11.35 -2.22
N ALA A 113 0.93 11.62 -1.55
CA ALA A 113 1.21 11.03 -0.23
C ALA A 113 0.12 11.36 0.79
N ILE A 114 -0.36 12.59 0.79
CA ILE A 114 -1.43 13.03 1.70
C ILE A 114 -2.73 12.27 1.42
N LEU A 115 -3.10 12.09 0.15
CA LEU A 115 -4.31 11.33 -0.21
C LEU A 115 -4.28 9.92 0.36
N PHE A 116 -3.17 9.21 0.15
CA PHE A 116 -3.08 7.82 0.62
C PHE A 116 -3.00 7.73 2.14
N ARG A 117 -2.34 8.69 2.80
CA ARG A 117 -2.29 8.70 4.27
C ARG A 117 -3.65 8.97 4.89
N ARG A 118 -4.39 9.92 4.36
CA ARG A 118 -5.76 10.19 4.82
C ARG A 118 -6.67 8.99 4.60
N ALA A 119 -6.54 8.33 3.46
CA ALA A 119 -7.30 7.15 3.15
C ALA A 119 -6.98 5.99 4.11
N LEU A 120 -5.70 5.81 4.44
CA LEU A 120 -5.26 4.82 5.43
C LEU A 120 -5.96 5.03 6.77
N TYR A 121 -5.95 6.26 7.27
CA TYR A 121 -6.60 6.57 8.55
C TYR A 121 -8.11 6.38 8.49
N ALA A 122 -8.74 6.78 7.39
CA ALA A 122 -10.18 6.59 7.21
C ALA A 122 -10.56 5.11 7.17
N ASP A 123 -9.77 4.29 6.49
CA ASP A 123 -10.00 2.85 6.41
C ASP A 123 -9.82 2.19 7.78
N ARG A 124 -8.76 2.55 8.51
CA ARG A 124 -8.54 2.04 9.87
C ARG A 124 -9.68 2.43 10.82
N ALA A 125 -10.18 3.65 10.72
CA ALA A 125 -11.31 4.09 11.54
C ALA A 125 -12.56 3.27 11.25
N ALA A 126 -12.84 3.00 9.97
CA ALA A 126 -13.98 2.19 9.57
C ALA A 126 -13.83 0.74 10.03
N LEU A 127 -12.63 0.17 9.89
CA LEU A 127 -12.33 -1.20 10.32
C LEU A 127 -12.45 -1.36 11.83
N SER A 128 -11.99 -0.36 12.58
CA SER A 128 -12.09 -0.34 14.05
C SER A 128 -13.53 -0.45 14.54
N LYS A 129 -14.46 0.18 13.84
CA LYS A 129 -15.90 0.11 14.18
C LYS A 129 -16.48 -1.29 13.97
N LYS A 130 -15.97 -2.04 12.99
CA LYS A 130 -16.44 -3.41 12.74
C LYS A 130 -16.00 -4.40 13.83
N GLU A 131 -14.87 -4.11 14.50
CA GLU A 131 -14.36 -4.97 15.58
C GLU A 131 -14.99 -4.65 16.94
N ASN A 132 -15.65 -3.52 17.08
CA ASN A 132 -16.33 -3.13 18.30
C ASN A 132 -17.84 -3.58 18.27
#